data_325ff41eead1a96ddd70123c0dc7d526
#
_entry.id   325ff41eead1a96ddd70123c0dc7d526
#
_cell.length_a   1.000
_cell.length_b   1.000
_cell.length_c   1.000
_cell.angle_alpha   90.00
_cell.angle_beta   90.00
_cell.angle_gamma   90.00
#
_symmetry.space_group_name_H-M   'P 1'
#
loop_
_entity.id
_entity.type
_entity.pdbx_description
1 polymer ?
#
loop_
_entity_poly.entity_id
_entity_poly.type
_entity_poly.pdbx_seq_one_letter_code
_entity_poly.pdbx_strand_id
1 'polypeptide(L)'
;LMVLWLVAAAYALTRAIEADSSYWLLLSAFFVGCGFMTKMLEAWIVVPALALAFLFGSTTPMARRLVQLAGSGVVLVMSSFWWIALVDLWPGPKPYIGSSPNGTAFSLAIGYNGIERILPGRTVDNTDSVDGLLMGGMPGLLRFFNPQVGGQISWLLPLVLLTLIVGVVATVRHRGFERWLSPMQRAGWILWAGWLLTGWVLLSFAFGAFHPYLTAVLAPAVAAAAAAGLDRLWRSYREPTGWGWVLLPIGIVITTLWAVALVARDPAWNGWLGYVCLGLGVVTLGVLLALRASRVPRQSLNILVNLLILTTILLGPTTWSVATGFGPSHAFLGPHNPSAGPFVRPTVRDVPEKQRGILGPLQPPGPFDLLIGRLTPEQVHLLDYSEAHAGNARIALAVEEGALFSSPYQIATHHDDVIGMGGYMGSDPAPTIDQLATWKTQGELRFVLSNAPSSGKNVSDLDKLGGPVVAQRVRWVRTHCRIVPRSVYRNESAPSGVFDTLTLEALYDCG
;
A
#
# COMPACT_ATOMS: atom_id res chain seq x y z
N LEU A 1 11.16 4.12 -1.92
CA LEU A 1 12.03 5.16 -1.33
C LEU A 1 11.82 5.29 0.17
N MET A 2 10.56 5.38 0.69
CA MET A 2 10.28 5.43 2.13
C MET A 2 11.01 4.32 2.91
N VAL A 3 10.85 3.06 2.48
CA VAL A 3 11.49 1.91 3.15
C VAL A 3 13.02 2.05 3.25
N LEU A 4 13.66 2.60 2.22
CA LEU A 4 15.10 2.88 2.24
C LEU A 4 15.46 3.85 3.37
N TRP A 5 14.71 4.95 3.52
CA TRP A 5 14.92 5.90 4.62
C TRP A 5 14.71 5.28 5.99
N LEU A 6 13.71 4.41 6.14
CA LEU A 6 13.43 3.72 7.40
C LEU A 6 14.55 2.72 7.77
N VAL A 7 15.12 2.02 6.78
CA VAL A 7 16.27 1.14 6.99
C VAL A 7 17.52 1.96 7.34
N ALA A 8 17.72 3.11 6.69
CA ALA A 8 18.80 4.05 7.06
C ALA A 8 18.62 4.58 8.50
N ALA A 9 17.37 4.85 8.91
CA ALA A 9 17.06 5.23 10.29
C ALA A 9 17.41 4.11 11.30
N ALA A 10 17.06 2.86 10.97
CA ALA A 10 17.41 1.70 11.80
C ALA A 10 18.93 1.50 11.89
N TYR A 11 19.66 1.67 10.78
CA TYR A 11 21.11 1.64 10.77
C TYR A 11 21.71 2.74 11.64
N ALA A 12 21.24 3.99 11.48
CA ALA A 12 21.72 5.12 12.28
C ALA A 12 21.43 4.90 13.78
N LEU A 13 20.26 4.34 14.13
CA LEU A 13 19.95 3.96 15.51
C LEU A 13 20.93 2.91 16.06
N THR A 14 21.24 1.88 15.27
CA THR A 14 22.22 0.87 15.66
C THR A 14 23.58 1.50 15.96
N ARG A 15 24.06 2.40 15.06
CA ARG A 15 25.30 3.16 15.28
C ARG A 15 25.22 4.08 16.49
N ALA A 16 24.05 4.67 16.77
CA ALA A 16 23.83 5.49 17.97
C ALA A 16 24.04 4.70 19.26
N ILE A 17 23.54 3.47 19.31
CA ILE A 17 23.66 2.58 20.47
C ILE A 17 25.10 2.05 20.59
N GLU A 18 25.74 1.65 19.49
CA GLU A 18 27.10 1.13 19.46
C GLU A 18 28.12 2.17 19.90
N ALA A 19 28.02 3.41 19.41
CA ALA A 19 28.99 4.49 19.62
C ALA A 19 28.57 5.43 20.74
N ASP A 20 27.45 5.20 21.41
CA ASP A 20 26.88 6.08 22.46
C ASP A 20 26.73 7.55 22.00
N SER A 21 26.31 7.71 20.72
CA SER A 21 26.38 8.98 19.99
C SER A 21 25.01 9.59 19.75
N SER A 22 24.79 10.80 20.28
CA SER A 22 23.58 11.59 20.02
C SER A 22 23.46 11.99 18.55
N TYR A 23 24.56 12.22 17.84
CA TYR A 23 24.56 12.58 16.43
C TYR A 23 23.86 11.51 15.56
N TRP A 24 24.23 10.25 15.76
CA TRP A 24 23.59 9.14 15.03
C TRP A 24 22.12 8.98 15.38
N LEU A 25 21.73 9.27 16.62
CA LEU A 25 20.32 9.23 17.02
C LEU A 25 19.51 10.35 16.36
N LEU A 26 20.04 11.58 16.29
CA LEU A 26 19.42 12.69 15.57
C LEU A 26 19.31 12.38 14.08
N LEU A 27 20.36 11.76 13.49
CA LEU A 27 20.35 11.34 12.09
C LEU A 27 19.29 10.26 11.83
N SER A 28 19.09 9.33 12.78
CA SER A 28 17.99 8.36 12.70
C SER A 28 16.63 9.04 12.62
N ALA A 29 16.37 10.03 13.47
CA ALA A 29 15.14 10.81 13.46
C ALA A 29 14.96 11.61 12.16
N PHE A 30 16.03 12.20 11.65
CA PHE A 30 16.05 12.91 10.36
C PHE A 30 15.66 11.97 9.20
N PHE A 31 16.19 10.76 9.15
CA PHE A 31 15.84 9.80 8.11
C PHE A 31 14.37 9.36 8.18
N VAL A 32 13.79 9.24 9.38
CA VAL A 32 12.34 9.01 9.49
C VAL A 32 11.55 10.20 8.92
N GLY A 33 12.02 11.43 9.17
CA GLY A 33 11.45 12.64 8.56
C GLY A 33 11.55 12.65 7.03
N CYS A 34 12.67 12.20 6.45
CA CYS A 34 12.80 11.98 5.01
C CYS A 34 11.80 10.91 4.51
N GLY A 35 11.58 9.86 5.29
CA GLY A 35 10.54 8.87 5.04
C GLY A 35 9.13 9.48 5.03
N PHE A 36 8.85 10.37 6.00
CA PHE A 36 7.60 11.12 6.05
C PHE A 36 7.39 11.98 4.79
N MET A 37 8.43 12.63 4.31
CA MET A 37 8.36 13.40 3.05
C MET A 37 8.04 12.53 1.82
N THR A 38 8.21 11.22 1.91
CA THR A 38 7.86 10.30 0.81
C THR A 38 6.45 9.70 0.93
N LYS A 39 5.97 9.46 2.15
CA LYS A 39 4.64 8.85 2.36
C LYS A 39 4.01 9.22 3.72
N MET A 40 4.24 10.41 4.18
CA MET A 40 3.61 11.04 5.35
C MET A 40 3.60 10.14 6.60
N LEU A 41 2.50 10.04 7.34
CA LEU A 41 2.42 9.36 8.63
C LEU A 41 2.73 7.86 8.58
N GLU A 42 2.67 7.20 7.42
CA GLU A 42 3.05 5.80 7.29
C GLU A 42 4.52 5.56 7.72
N ALA A 43 5.41 6.53 7.46
CA ALA A 43 6.80 6.44 7.89
C ALA A 43 6.97 6.44 9.42
N TRP A 44 6.02 6.98 10.18
CA TRP A 44 6.11 7.05 11.63
C TRP A 44 5.73 5.74 12.34
N ILE A 45 5.27 4.74 11.60
CA ILE A 45 4.99 3.39 12.13
C ILE A 45 6.19 2.82 12.92
N VAL A 46 7.41 3.15 12.50
CA VAL A 46 8.65 2.64 13.12
C VAL A 46 9.07 3.39 14.37
N VAL A 47 8.56 4.60 14.62
CA VAL A 47 9.00 5.49 15.70
C VAL A 47 8.92 4.83 17.09
N PRO A 48 7.83 4.15 17.48
CA PRO A 48 7.78 3.47 18.76
C PRO A 48 8.89 2.42 18.93
N ALA A 49 9.15 1.63 17.88
CA ALA A 49 10.18 0.60 17.90
C ALA A 49 11.59 1.19 18.02
N LEU A 50 11.89 2.27 17.27
CA LEU A 50 13.17 2.99 17.35
C LEU A 50 13.39 3.57 18.75
N ALA A 51 12.39 4.25 19.30
CA ALA A 51 12.47 4.86 20.62
C ALA A 51 12.68 3.81 21.73
N LEU A 52 11.92 2.71 21.72
CA LEU A 52 12.06 1.63 22.69
C LEU A 52 13.40 0.89 22.54
N ALA A 53 13.86 0.65 21.30
CA ALA A 53 15.16 0.03 21.07
C ALA A 53 16.31 0.88 21.63
N PHE A 54 16.26 2.21 21.44
CA PHE A 54 17.23 3.11 22.06
C PHE A 54 17.12 3.13 23.58
N LEU A 55 15.88 3.24 24.10
CA LEU A 55 15.63 3.34 25.54
C LEU A 55 16.14 2.12 26.30
N PHE A 56 15.97 0.91 25.75
CA PHE A 56 16.37 -0.34 26.42
C PHE A 56 17.69 -0.93 25.92
N GLY A 57 18.24 -0.44 24.82
CA GLY A 57 19.51 -0.89 24.27
C GLY A 57 20.71 -0.02 24.64
N SER A 58 20.52 1.29 24.86
CA SER A 58 21.60 2.19 25.26
C SER A 58 22.10 1.89 26.66
N THR A 59 23.37 2.20 26.92
CA THR A 59 24.05 2.05 28.23
C THR A 59 24.09 3.33 29.02
N THR A 60 23.72 4.48 28.40
CA THR A 60 23.72 5.79 29.07
C THR A 60 22.68 5.88 30.20
N PRO A 61 22.84 6.82 31.16
CA PRO A 61 21.85 7.06 32.21
C PRO A 61 20.46 7.41 31.63
N MET A 62 19.39 6.94 32.29
CA MET A 62 18.02 7.10 31.81
C MET A 62 17.66 8.57 31.52
N ALA A 63 18.02 9.50 32.40
CA ALA A 63 17.74 10.94 32.19
C ALA A 63 18.34 11.44 30.86
N ARG A 64 19.58 11.04 30.56
CA ARG A 64 20.26 11.42 29.30
C ARG A 64 19.55 10.80 28.10
N ARG A 65 19.10 9.51 28.16
CA ARG A 65 18.32 8.86 27.09
C ARG A 65 17.05 9.64 26.79
N LEU A 66 16.33 10.07 27.81
CA LEU A 66 15.08 10.83 27.64
C LEU A 66 15.34 12.19 26.98
N VAL A 67 16.41 12.90 27.38
CA VAL A 67 16.79 14.17 26.73
C VAL A 67 17.18 13.95 25.26
N GLN A 68 17.94 12.90 24.98
CA GLN A 68 18.35 12.55 23.61
C GLN A 68 17.14 12.18 22.75
N LEU A 69 16.18 11.42 23.28
CA LEU A 69 14.92 11.10 22.59
C LEU A 69 14.06 12.34 22.37
N ALA A 70 13.97 13.25 23.33
CA ALA A 70 13.26 14.51 23.17
C ALA A 70 13.87 15.37 22.05
N GLY A 71 15.22 15.50 22.03
CA GLY A 71 15.92 16.19 20.93
C GLY A 71 15.70 15.53 19.57
N SER A 72 15.69 14.18 19.54
CA SER A 72 15.38 13.44 18.32
C SER A 72 13.92 13.63 17.87
N GLY A 73 12.99 13.74 18.81
CA GLY A 73 11.60 14.09 18.52
C GLY A 73 11.45 15.45 17.84
N VAL A 74 12.22 16.45 18.30
CA VAL A 74 12.26 17.78 17.67
C VAL A 74 12.78 17.66 16.21
N VAL A 75 13.89 16.96 15.99
CA VAL A 75 14.44 16.75 14.64
C VAL A 75 13.44 16.01 13.75
N LEU A 76 12.80 14.98 14.29
CA LEU A 76 11.74 14.24 13.56
C LEU A 76 10.62 15.17 13.10
N VAL A 77 10.06 15.98 14.00
CA VAL A 77 8.96 16.89 13.68
C VAL A 77 9.42 17.95 12.66
N MET A 78 10.58 18.56 12.87
CA MET A 78 11.09 19.58 11.95
C MET A 78 11.36 19.00 10.55
N SER A 79 12.00 17.83 10.45
CA SER A 79 12.29 17.19 9.17
C SER A 79 11.03 16.63 8.46
N SER A 80 9.97 16.34 9.22
CA SER A 80 8.68 15.88 8.67
C SER A 80 7.81 17.03 8.16
N PHE A 81 7.67 18.11 8.94
CA PHE A 81 6.64 19.13 8.72
C PHE A 81 7.12 20.42 8.06
N TRP A 82 8.42 20.60 7.81
CA TRP A 82 8.94 21.83 7.22
C TRP A 82 8.29 22.19 5.88
N TRP A 83 8.09 21.20 5.01
CA TRP A 83 7.46 21.43 3.70
C TRP A 83 5.95 21.73 3.84
N ILE A 84 5.27 21.00 4.71
CA ILE A 84 3.86 21.24 5.01
C ILE A 84 3.67 22.68 5.53
N ALA A 85 4.53 23.11 6.46
CA ALA A 85 4.49 24.47 6.96
C ALA A 85 4.75 25.51 5.85
N LEU A 86 5.75 25.23 4.98
CA LEU A 86 6.05 26.12 3.84
C LEU A 86 4.84 26.27 2.91
N VAL A 87 4.17 25.18 2.56
CA VAL A 87 3.02 25.20 1.64
C VAL A 87 1.80 25.85 2.29
N ASP A 88 1.48 25.48 3.53
CA ASP A 88 0.26 25.95 4.17
C ASP A 88 0.35 27.42 4.62
N LEU A 89 1.54 27.90 4.97
CA LEU A 89 1.82 29.28 5.35
C LEU A 89 2.19 30.17 4.14
N TRP A 90 2.19 29.65 2.92
CA TRP A 90 2.53 30.44 1.74
C TRP A 90 1.59 31.63 1.58
N PRO A 91 2.10 32.88 1.46
CA PRO A 91 1.27 34.10 1.48
C PRO A 91 0.55 34.40 0.15
N GLY A 92 0.90 33.68 -0.94
CA GLY A 92 0.33 33.88 -2.28
C GLY A 92 -0.74 32.88 -2.64
N PRO A 93 -1.33 32.99 -3.83
CA PRO A 93 -2.24 31.98 -4.36
C PRO A 93 -1.52 30.64 -4.46
N LYS A 94 -2.16 29.59 -3.98
CA LYS A 94 -1.65 28.21 -4.04
C LYS A 94 -2.68 27.30 -4.68
N PRO A 95 -2.23 26.22 -5.37
CA PRO A 95 -3.15 25.22 -5.89
C PRO A 95 -3.88 24.53 -4.73
N TYR A 96 -5.08 24.02 -5.00
CA TYR A 96 -5.81 23.18 -4.06
C TYR A 96 -5.03 21.88 -3.81
N ILE A 97 -4.79 21.55 -2.54
CA ILE A 97 -4.15 20.29 -2.18
C ILE A 97 -5.23 19.19 -2.15
N GLY A 98 -5.20 18.34 -3.16
CA GLY A 98 -6.19 17.27 -3.36
C GLY A 98 -6.24 16.26 -2.21
N SER A 99 -7.37 15.58 -2.10
CA SER A 99 -7.66 14.61 -1.03
C SER A 99 -7.62 15.24 0.38
N SER A 100 -7.85 16.55 0.47
CA SER A 100 -7.99 17.26 1.73
C SER A 100 -9.30 18.07 1.73
N PRO A 101 -10.08 18.08 2.82
CA PRO A 101 -11.36 18.79 2.84
C PRO A 101 -11.23 20.33 2.78
N ASN A 102 -10.06 20.86 3.12
CA ASN A 102 -9.80 22.30 3.21
C ASN A 102 -8.64 22.79 2.32
N GLY A 103 -8.13 21.96 1.42
CA GLY A 103 -7.04 22.32 0.51
C GLY A 103 -5.67 22.53 1.18
N THR A 104 -5.44 22.00 2.41
CA THR A 104 -4.18 22.16 3.12
C THR A 104 -3.33 20.88 3.08
N ALA A 105 -2.00 21.05 3.03
CA ALA A 105 -1.05 19.92 3.09
C ALA A 105 -1.08 19.25 4.46
N PHE A 106 -1.35 19.98 5.53
CA PHE A 106 -1.52 19.44 6.88
C PHE A 106 -2.71 18.47 6.95
N SER A 107 -3.87 18.89 6.39
CA SER A 107 -5.06 18.03 6.35
C SER A 107 -4.85 16.78 5.53
N LEU A 108 -4.14 16.87 4.40
CA LEU A 108 -3.74 15.71 3.62
C LEU A 108 -2.86 14.74 4.41
N ALA A 109 -1.86 15.26 5.13
CA ALA A 109 -0.87 14.45 5.83
C ALA A 109 -1.45 13.73 7.06
N ILE A 110 -2.24 14.45 7.87
CA ILE A 110 -2.80 13.90 9.11
C ILE A 110 -4.14 13.20 8.86
N GLY A 111 -4.97 13.73 7.94
CA GLY A 111 -6.26 13.18 7.55
C GLY A 111 -6.10 11.98 6.60
N TYR A 112 -6.22 12.22 5.31
CA TYR A 112 -6.27 11.17 4.27
C TYR A 112 -5.09 10.18 4.31
N ASN A 113 -3.84 10.67 4.45
CA ASN A 113 -2.66 9.81 4.55
C ASN A 113 -2.29 9.39 5.98
N GLY A 114 -3.16 9.64 6.94
CA GLY A 114 -2.91 9.34 8.34
C GLY A 114 -4.07 8.66 9.03
N ILE A 115 -4.76 9.41 9.86
CA ILE A 115 -5.77 8.88 10.81
C ILE A 115 -6.96 8.26 10.07
N GLU A 116 -7.36 8.83 8.94
CA GLU A 116 -8.52 8.35 8.17
C GLU A 116 -8.31 6.99 7.53
N ARG A 117 -7.05 6.59 7.31
CA ARG A 117 -6.74 5.21 6.86
C ARG A 117 -6.92 4.16 7.95
N ILE A 118 -6.90 4.56 9.22
CA ILE A 118 -6.98 3.66 10.37
C ILE A 118 -8.39 3.63 10.95
N LEU A 119 -9.05 4.79 11.06
CA LEU A 119 -10.37 4.92 11.70
C LEU A 119 -11.51 4.83 10.68
N PRO A 120 -12.52 3.97 10.92
CA PRO A 120 -13.68 3.88 10.06
C PRO A 120 -14.55 5.16 10.12
N GLY A 121 -15.10 5.55 8.97
CA GLY A 121 -16.21 6.52 8.89
C GLY A 121 -15.84 8.00 8.90
N ARG A 122 -14.57 8.37 8.67
CA ARG A 122 -14.14 9.76 8.49
C ARG A 122 -13.73 10.13 7.05
N THR A 123 -13.62 9.15 6.17
CA THR A 123 -13.40 9.40 4.75
C THR A 123 -14.65 10.03 4.13
N VAL A 124 -14.44 11.04 3.32
CA VAL A 124 -15.48 11.78 2.58
C VAL A 124 -16.27 10.86 1.65
N ASP A 125 -15.70 9.68 1.31
CA ASP A 125 -16.30 8.70 0.42
C ASP A 125 -16.37 7.30 1.05
N ASN A 126 -17.57 6.70 1.06
CA ASN A 126 -17.79 5.29 1.38
C ASN A 126 -17.08 4.33 0.39
N THR A 127 -16.57 4.83 -0.73
CA THR A 127 -15.82 4.09 -1.74
C THR A 127 -14.47 3.60 -1.22
N ASP A 128 -13.75 4.41 -0.46
CA ASP A 128 -12.45 4.03 0.11
C ASP A 128 -12.52 2.80 1.02
N SER A 129 -13.63 2.62 1.75
CA SER A 129 -13.83 1.45 2.60
C SER A 129 -14.13 0.18 1.78
N VAL A 130 -14.78 0.32 0.63
CA VAL A 130 -15.04 -0.79 -0.30
C VAL A 130 -13.75 -1.19 -1.00
N ASP A 131 -12.98 -0.23 -1.51
CA ASP A 131 -11.68 -0.49 -2.13
C ASP A 131 -10.71 -1.13 -1.14
N GLY A 132 -10.68 -0.66 0.10
CA GLY A 132 -9.88 -1.27 1.16
C GLY A 132 -10.24 -2.73 1.44
N LEU A 133 -11.53 -3.08 1.39
CA LEU A 133 -12.00 -4.46 1.53
C LEU A 133 -11.66 -5.31 0.30
N LEU A 134 -11.82 -4.77 -0.91
CA LEU A 134 -11.49 -5.48 -2.15
C LEU A 134 -10.00 -5.78 -2.25
N MET A 135 -9.13 -4.83 -1.89
CA MET A 135 -7.68 -4.96 -2.02
C MET A 135 -7.02 -5.61 -0.81
N GLY A 136 -7.53 -5.38 0.39
CA GLY A 136 -6.93 -5.81 1.64
C GLY A 136 -7.69 -6.88 2.40
N GLY A 137 -8.93 -7.20 1.98
CA GLY A 137 -9.82 -8.07 2.74
C GLY A 137 -10.25 -7.49 4.09
N MET A 138 -10.98 -8.27 4.87
CA MET A 138 -11.49 -7.83 6.17
C MET A 138 -10.36 -7.45 7.14
N PRO A 139 -10.47 -6.30 7.85
CA PRO A 139 -9.58 -5.97 8.94
C PRO A 139 -9.61 -7.04 10.04
N GLY A 140 -8.44 -7.33 10.61
CA GLY A 140 -8.30 -8.32 11.68
C GLY A 140 -6.88 -8.86 11.79
N LEU A 141 -6.55 -9.50 12.91
CA LEU A 141 -5.21 -10.02 13.20
C LEU A 141 -4.64 -10.96 12.13
N LEU A 142 -5.52 -11.68 11.42
CA LEU A 142 -5.13 -12.63 10.38
C LEU A 142 -5.09 -12.03 8.97
N ARG A 143 -5.22 -10.70 8.83
CA ARG A 143 -5.23 -10.03 7.53
C ARG A 143 -4.03 -10.38 6.67
N PHE A 144 -2.83 -10.50 7.25
CA PHE A 144 -1.62 -10.87 6.51
C PHE A 144 -1.58 -12.33 6.05
N PHE A 145 -2.56 -13.13 6.43
CA PHE A 145 -2.70 -14.51 5.97
C PHE A 145 -3.91 -14.71 5.04
N ASN A 146 -4.67 -13.65 4.75
CA ASN A 146 -5.82 -13.73 3.86
C ASN A 146 -5.40 -13.88 2.38
N PRO A 147 -6.33 -14.18 1.46
CA PRO A 147 -6.01 -14.35 0.04
C PRO A 147 -5.41 -13.11 -0.63
N GLN A 148 -5.86 -11.90 -0.27
CA GLN A 148 -5.46 -10.65 -0.91
C GLN A 148 -4.05 -10.19 -0.50
N VAL A 149 -3.72 -10.31 0.78
CA VAL A 149 -2.49 -9.73 1.35
C VAL A 149 -1.41 -10.78 1.60
N GLY A 150 -1.78 -12.04 1.80
CA GLY A 150 -0.85 -13.09 2.19
C GLY A 150 0.34 -13.25 1.25
N GLY A 151 0.10 -13.24 -0.05
CA GLY A 151 1.15 -13.31 -1.07
C GLY A 151 2.11 -12.11 -1.10
N GLN A 152 1.73 -11.00 -0.46
CA GLN A 152 2.55 -9.77 -0.46
C GLN A 152 3.65 -9.77 0.61
N ILE A 153 3.42 -10.43 1.77
CA ILE A 153 4.32 -10.28 2.92
C ILE A 153 4.49 -11.55 3.76
N SER A 154 3.57 -12.51 3.71
CA SER A 154 3.52 -13.55 4.74
C SER A 154 4.45 -14.74 4.53
N TRP A 155 5.23 -14.79 3.47
CA TRP A 155 6.11 -15.92 3.12
C TRP A 155 6.98 -16.42 4.27
N LEU A 156 7.60 -15.50 5.02
CA LEU A 156 8.49 -15.81 6.14
C LEU A 156 7.82 -15.63 7.51
N LEU A 157 6.57 -15.15 7.57
CA LEU A 157 5.88 -14.90 8.84
C LEU A 157 5.75 -16.16 9.71
N PRO A 158 5.50 -17.37 9.19
CA PRO A 158 5.48 -18.57 10.05
C PRO A 158 6.81 -18.81 10.77
N LEU A 159 7.95 -18.62 10.09
CA LEU A 159 9.27 -18.71 10.69
C LEU A 159 9.50 -17.64 11.74
N VAL A 160 9.15 -16.38 11.42
CA VAL A 160 9.26 -15.25 12.34
C VAL A 160 8.42 -15.45 13.59
N LEU A 161 7.16 -15.89 13.44
CA LEU A 161 6.29 -16.16 14.58
C LEU A 161 6.83 -17.27 15.48
N LEU A 162 7.34 -18.37 14.87
CA LEU A 162 8.00 -19.43 15.63
C LEU A 162 9.17 -18.88 16.47
N THR A 163 10.03 -18.07 15.85
CA THR A 163 11.21 -17.52 16.54
C THR A 163 10.85 -16.51 17.63
N LEU A 164 9.80 -15.70 17.43
CA LEU A 164 9.30 -14.79 18.45
C LEU A 164 8.72 -15.57 19.63
N ILE A 165 7.94 -16.64 19.38
CA ILE A 165 7.42 -17.51 20.44
C ILE A 165 8.58 -18.13 21.25
N VAL A 166 9.59 -18.68 20.55
CA VAL A 166 10.80 -19.23 21.20
C VAL A 166 11.51 -18.17 22.02
N GLY A 167 11.64 -16.94 21.51
CA GLY A 167 12.24 -15.80 22.20
C GLY A 167 11.46 -15.42 23.47
N VAL A 168 10.13 -15.36 23.40
CA VAL A 168 9.27 -15.10 24.57
C VAL A 168 9.42 -16.20 25.61
N VAL A 169 9.35 -17.47 25.20
CA VAL A 169 9.54 -18.61 26.11
C VAL A 169 10.92 -18.57 26.79
N ALA A 170 11.99 -18.27 26.03
CA ALA A 170 13.31 -18.13 26.58
C ALA A 170 13.38 -16.97 27.60
N THR A 171 12.76 -15.83 27.29
CA THR A 171 12.71 -14.68 28.19
C THR A 171 12.03 -15.00 29.52
N VAL A 172 10.88 -15.68 29.44
CA VAL A 172 10.13 -16.11 30.63
C VAL A 172 10.98 -17.10 31.46
N ARG A 173 11.60 -18.11 30.81
CA ARG A 173 12.44 -19.11 31.49
C ARG A 173 13.66 -18.49 32.17
N HIS A 174 14.30 -17.54 31.55
CA HIS A 174 15.47 -16.84 32.09
C HIS A 174 15.10 -15.65 33.01
N ARG A 175 13.80 -15.44 33.27
CA ARG A 175 13.28 -14.36 34.14
C ARG A 175 13.73 -12.96 33.67
N GLY A 176 13.76 -12.71 32.38
CA GLY A 176 14.00 -11.42 31.77
C GLY A 176 15.01 -11.44 30.61
N PHE A 177 14.86 -10.51 29.67
CA PHE A 177 15.73 -10.32 28.52
C PHE A 177 17.18 -10.05 28.90
N GLU A 178 17.39 -9.35 30.02
CA GLU A 178 18.71 -8.90 30.47
C GLU A 178 19.64 -10.04 30.84
N ARG A 179 19.10 -11.24 31.11
CA ARG A 179 19.88 -12.38 31.59
C ARG A 179 20.45 -13.25 30.47
N TRP A 180 19.94 -13.11 29.24
CA TRP A 180 20.37 -13.98 28.13
C TRP A 180 20.69 -13.26 26.82
N LEU A 181 20.42 -11.93 26.74
CA LEU A 181 20.76 -11.11 25.58
C LEU A 181 21.70 -9.98 25.98
N SER A 182 22.72 -9.70 25.15
CA SER A 182 23.51 -8.49 25.26
C SER A 182 22.65 -7.24 25.00
N PRO A 183 23.06 -6.05 25.47
CA PRO A 183 22.32 -4.81 25.20
C PRO A 183 22.03 -4.60 23.72
N MET A 184 22.99 -4.86 22.84
CA MET A 184 22.84 -4.73 21.39
C MET A 184 21.87 -5.75 20.80
N GLN A 185 21.92 -7.02 21.22
CA GLN A 185 20.97 -8.05 20.80
C GLN A 185 19.54 -7.71 21.25
N ARG A 186 19.42 -7.19 22.46
CA ARG A 186 18.14 -6.72 23.00
C ARG A 186 17.58 -5.56 22.19
N ALA A 187 18.41 -4.56 21.90
CA ALA A 187 18.03 -3.44 21.03
C ALA A 187 17.55 -3.93 19.65
N GLY A 188 18.30 -4.85 19.04
CA GLY A 188 17.95 -5.42 17.73
C GLY A 188 16.60 -6.15 17.75
N TRP A 189 16.33 -6.98 18.76
CA TRP A 189 15.03 -7.65 18.88
C TRP A 189 13.89 -6.67 19.14
N ILE A 190 14.08 -5.66 20.01
CA ILE A 190 13.07 -4.62 20.26
C ILE A 190 12.80 -3.82 18.98
N LEU A 191 13.85 -3.46 18.23
CA LEU A 191 13.70 -2.73 16.97
C LEU A 191 12.88 -3.51 15.96
N TRP A 192 13.33 -4.72 15.60
CA TRP A 192 12.71 -5.45 14.48
C TRP A 192 11.38 -6.10 14.86
N ALA A 193 11.27 -6.68 16.06
CA ALA A 193 9.98 -7.21 16.52
C ALA A 193 8.99 -6.09 16.85
N GLY A 194 9.46 -4.98 17.40
CA GLY A 194 8.65 -3.79 17.66
C GLY A 194 8.14 -3.16 16.36
N TRP A 195 8.99 -3.00 15.36
CA TRP A 195 8.59 -2.51 14.03
C TRP A 195 7.54 -3.44 13.40
N LEU A 196 7.79 -4.76 13.40
CA LEU A 196 6.82 -5.73 12.91
C LEU A 196 5.49 -5.64 13.67
N LEU A 197 5.52 -5.57 14.99
CA LEU A 197 4.32 -5.53 15.82
C LEU A 197 3.50 -4.25 15.61
N THR A 198 4.14 -3.08 15.63
CA THR A 198 3.44 -1.81 15.40
C THR A 198 2.81 -1.76 14.02
N GLY A 199 3.56 -2.13 12.99
CA GLY A 199 3.04 -2.18 11.62
C GLY A 199 1.97 -3.28 11.44
N TRP A 200 2.15 -4.45 12.08
CA TRP A 200 1.13 -5.49 12.07
C TRP A 200 -0.19 -5.00 12.63
N VAL A 201 -0.18 -4.41 13.83
CA VAL A 201 -1.41 -3.92 14.47
C VAL A 201 -2.05 -2.83 13.62
N LEU A 202 -1.30 -1.81 13.22
CA LEU A 202 -1.85 -0.68 12.47
C LEU A 202 -2.43 -1.12 11.12
N LEU A 203 -1.71 -1.91 10.34
CA LEU A 203 -2.17 -2.35 9.02
C LEU A 203 -3.24 -3.45 9.09
N SER A 204 -3.25 -4.30 10.13
CA SER A 204 -4.31 -5.30 10.34
C SER A 204 -5.67 -4.66 10.59
N PHE A 205 -5.71 -3.54 11.29
CA PHE A 205 -6.94 -2.85 11.68
C PHE A 205 -7.22 -1.58 10.88
N ALA A 206 -6.44 -1.30 9.82
CA ALA A 206 -6.73 -0.21 8.89
C ALA A 206 -8.05 -0.47 8.14
N PHE A 207 -9.02 0.45 8.28
CA PHE A 207 -10.35 0.36 7.67
C PHE A 207 -10.49 1.17 6.38
N GLY A 208 -9.69 2.20 6.18
CA GLY A 208 -9.72 3.03 4.99
C GLY A 208 -9.10 2.35 3.77
N ALA A 209 -8.73 3.13 2.76
CA ALA A 209 -8.09 2.65 1.55
C ALA A 209 -6.82 1.84 1.86
N PHE A 210 -6.93 0.52 1.81
CA PHE A 210 -5.82 -0.40 2.03
C PHE A 210 -5.30 -0.93 0.71
N HIS A 211 -4.05 -0.66 0.43
CA HIS A 211 -3.37 -1.18 -0.76
C HIS A 211 -2.35 -2.26 -0.37
N PRO A 212 -2.26 -3.39 -1.11
CA PRO A 212 -1.32 -4.46 -0.79
C PRO A 212 0.13 -4.01 -0.68
N TYR A 213 0.57 -3.02 -1.45
CA TYR A 213 1.93 -2.49 -1.39
C TYR A 213 2.27 -1.77 -0.06
N LEU A 214 1.28 -1.40 0.76
CA LEU A 214 1.53 -0.85 2.11
C LEU A 214 2.29 -1.84 3.00
N THR A 215 2.14 -3.14 2.74
CA THR A 215 2.86 -4.19 3.46
C THR A 215 4.38 -4.15 3.25
N ALA A 216 4.85 -3.47 2.20
CA ALA A 216 6.28 -3.33 1.93
C ALA A 216 7.05 -2.64 3.08
N VAL A 217 6.37 -1.81 3.89
CA VAL A 217 6.96 -1.22 5.09
C VAL A 217 7.38 -2.26 6.13
N LEU A 218 6.77 -3.44 6.14
CA LEU A 218 7.09 -4.53 7.07
C LEU A 218 8.25 -5.41 6.58
N ALA A 219 8.59 -5.36 5.28
CA ALA A 219 9.57 -6.27 4.69
C ALA A 219 10.95 -6.25 5.40
N PRO A 220 11.53 -5.09 5.78
CA PRO A 220 12.79 -5.06 6.53
C PRO A 220 12.70 -5.76 7.89
N ALA A 221 11.60 -5.54 8.60
CA ALA A 221 11.38 -6.14 9.93
C ALA A 221 11.19 -7.66 9.83
N VAL A 222 10.42 -8.13 8.84
CA VAL A 222 10.25 -9.56 8.56
C VAL A 222 11.58 -10.20 8.19
N ALA A 223 12.36 -9.58 7.28
CA ALA A 223 13.65 -10.11 6.84
C ALA A 223 14.66 -10.17 8.00
N ALA A 224 14.78 -9.10 8.78
CA ALA A 224 15.71 -9.04 9.91
C ALA A 224 15.31 -10.04 11.02
N ALA A 225 14.03 -10.13 11.37
CA ALA A 225 13.54 -11.07 12.37
C ALA A 225 13.69 -12.53 11.89
N ALA A 226 13.44 -12.80 10.60
CA ALA A 226 13.65 -14.12 10.02
C ALA A 226 15.15 -14.52 10.04
N ALA A 227 16.04 -13.61 9.65
CA ALA A 227 17.49 -13.86 9.67
C ALA A 227 18.01 -14.10 11.08
N ALA A 228 17.68 -13.23 12.04
CA ALA A 228 18.07 -13.39 13.44
C ALA A 228 17.48 -14.66 14.07
N GLY A 229 16.22 -14.96 13.72
CA GLY A 229 15.56 -16.19 14.14
C GLY A 229 16.22 -17.43 13.58
N LEU A 230 16.51 -17.44 12.27
CA LEU A 230 17.20 -18.56 11.61
C LEU A 230 18.58 -18.82 12.20
N ASP A 231 19.39 -17.77 12.47
CA ASP A 231 20.68 -17.90 13.15
C ASP A 231 20.51 -18.57 14.54
N ARG A 232 19.50 -18.14 15.30
CA ARG A 232 19.22 -18.71 16.62
C ARG A 232 18.80 -20.16 16.54
N LEU A 233 17.91 -20.51 15.62
CA LEU A 233 17.44 -21.88 15.38
C LEU A 233 18.58 -22.76 14.89
N TRP A 234 19.46 -22.24 14.01
CA TRP A 234 20.65 -22.92 13.54
C TRP A 234 21.63 -23.24 14.66
N ARG A 235 21.89 -22.30 15.57
CA ARG A 235 22.73 -22.53 16.77
C ARG A 235 22.14 -23.62 17.64
N SER A 236 20.84 -23.55 17.96
CA SER A 236 20.16 -24.58 18.73
C SER A 236 20.14 -25.94 18.06
N TYR A 237 20.01 -26.00 16.73
CA TYR A 237 20.12 -27.23 15.94
C TYR A 237 21.50 -27.89 16.09
N ARG A 238 22.56 -27.11 16.23
CA ARG A 238 23.93 -27.58 16.38
C ARG A 238 24.30 -28.02 17.79
N GLU A 239 23.50 -27.69 18.78
CA GLU A 239 23.72 -28.11 20.16
C GLU A 239 23.62 -29.65 20.25
N PRO A 240 24.63 -30.31 20.90
CA PRO A 240 24.67 -31.79 20.92
C PRO A 240 23.55 -32.36 21.80
N THR A 241 23.12 -31.64 22.82
CA THR A 241 22.15 -32.08 23.84
C THR A 241 20.91 -31.19 23.85
N GLY A 242 19.81 -31.71 24.39
CA GLY A 242 18.55 -30.99 24.46
C GLY A 242 17.72 -31.16 23.17
N TRP A 243 16.49 -30.67 23.17
CA TRP A 243 15.58 -30.81 22.01
C TRP A 243 15.35 -29.50 21.23
N GLY A 244 16.17 -28.48 21.48
CA GLY A 244 16.15 -27.25 20.68
C GLY A 244 16.46 -27.49 19.18
N TRP A 245 17.12 -28.58 18.83
CA TRP A 245 17.45 -28.97 17.45
C TRP A 245 16.19 -29.17 16.59
N VAL A 246 15.07 -29.56 17.18
CA VAL A 246 13.80 -29.83 16.46
C VAL A 246 13.19 -28.54 15.90
N LEU A 247 13.49 -27.41 16.50
CA LEU A 247 12.87 -26.13 16.14
C LEU A 247 13.22 -25.66 14.72
N LEU A 248 14.45 -25.92 14.24
CA LEU A 248 14.83 -25.59 12.86
C LEU A 248 14.09 -26.44 11.84
N PRO A 249 14.08 -27.79 11.90
CA PRO A 249 13.21 -28.63 11.08
C PRO A 249 11.73 -28.19 11.09
N ILE A 250 11.16 -27.90 12.24
CA ILE A 250 9.78 -27.39 12.34
C ILE A 250 9.64 -26.07 11.59
N GLY A 251 10.57 -25.13 11.77
CA GLY A 251 10.56 -23.84 11.04
C GLY A 251 10.58 -24.04 9.52
N ILE A 252 11.39 -24.95 9.01
CA ILE A 252 11.44 -25.29 7.59
C ILE A 252 10.11 -25.88 7.12
N VAL A 253 9.57 -26.84 7.84
CA VAL A 253 8.30 -27.50 7.47
C VAL A 253 7.15 -26.49 7.40
N ILE A 254 6.93 -25.70 8.45
CA ILE A 254 5.80 -24.75 8.48
C ILE A 254 5.95 -23.67 7.41
N THR A 255 7.17 -23.20 7.14
CA THR A 255 7.44 -22.18 6.12
C THR A 255 7.23 -22.76 4.72
N THR A 256 7.69 -23.98 4.47
CA THR A 256 7.48 -24.69 3.19
C THR A 256 5.99 -24.94 2.93
N LEU A 257 5.26 -25.47 3.92
CA LEU A 257 3.82 -25.73 3.76
C LEU A 257 3.04 -24.44 3.54
N TRP A 258 3.44 -23.36 4.19
CA TRP A 258 2.84 -22.07 3.95
C TRP A 258 3.14 -21.52 2.55
N ALA A 259 4.36 -21.66 2.05
CA ALA A 259 4.72 -21.29 0.67
C ALA A 259 3.88 -22.06 -0.36
N VAL A 260 3.71 -23.39 -0.16
CA VAL A 260 2.82 -24.22 -1.00
C VAL A 260 1.38 -23.72 -0.94
N ALA A 261 0.88 -23.41 0.26
CA ALA A 261 -0.48 -22.88 0.44
C ALA A 261 -0.70 -21.53 -0.25
N LEU A 262 0.31 -20.64 -0.25
CA LEU A 262 0.24 -19.36 -0.96
C LEU A 262 0.16 -19.57 -2.49
N VAL A 263 1.00 -20.44 -3.05
CA VAL A 263 1.00 -20.75 -4.49
C VAL A 263 -0.30 -21.44 -4.90
N ALA A 264 -0.83 -22.32 -4.06
CA ALA A 264 -2.07 -23.06 -4.33
C ALA A 264 -3.33 -22.19 -4.38
N ARG A 265 -3.26 -20.92 -3.98
CA ARG A 265 -4.39 -19.97 -4.07
C ARG A 265 -4.76 -19.63 -5.51
N ASP A 266 -3.77 -19.62 -6.40
CA ASP A 266 -3.96 -19.44 -7.83
C ASP A 266 -3.06 -20.42 -8.61
N PRO A 267 -3.53 -21.68 -8.82
CA PRO A 267 -2.74 -22.69 -9.51
C PRO A 267 -2.48 -22.35 -10.98
N ALA A 268 -3.28 -21.49 -11.60
CA ALA A 268 -3.09 -21.07 -12.98
C ALA A 268 -1.86 -20.17 -13.13
N TRP A 269 -1.48 -19.48 -12.06
CA TRP A 269 -0.30 -18.62 -12.04
C TRP A 269 0.89 -19.37 -11.43
N ASN A 270 1.77 -19.91 -12.29
CA ASN A 270 3.00 -20.62 -11.86
C ASN A 270 2.78 -21.73 -10.81
N GLY A 271 1.71 -22.53 -10.92
CA GLY A 271 1.37 -23.58 -9.96
C GLY A 271 2.51 -24.61 -9.75
N TRP A 272 3.42 -24.81 -10.75
CA TRP A 272 4.62 -25.64 -10.65
C TRP A 272 5.55 -25.20 -9.49
N LEU A 273 5.56 -23.92 -9.13
CA LEU A 273 6.38 -23.39 -8.05
C LEU A 273 6.08 -24.04 -6.70
N GLY A 274 4.79 -24.37 -6.44
CA GLY A 274 4.39 -25.08 -5.23
C GLY A 274 5.07 -26.45 -5.09
N TYR A 275 5.17 -27.21 -6.17
CA TYR A 275 5.86 -28.50 -6.18
C TYR A 275 7.36 -28.35 -5.97
N VAL A 276 7.99 -27.34 -6.56
CA VAL A 276 9.43 -27.07 -6.35
C VAL A 276 9.69 -26.64 -4.89
N CYS A 277 8.88 -25.76 -4.31
CA CYS A 277 8.99 -25.40 -2.90
C CYS A 277 8.85 -26.62 -1.99
N LEU A 278 7.86 -27.48 -2.26
CA LEU A 278 7.66 -28.72 -1.48
C LEU A 278 8.88 -29.65 -1.61
N GLY A 279 9.36 -29.90 -2.84
CA GLY A 279 10.53 -30.76 -3.09
C GLY A 279 11.78 -30.27 -2.37
N LEU A 280 12.07 -28.95 -2.44
CA LEU A 280 13.19 -28.35 -1.71
C LEU A 280 13.02 -28.47 -0.20
N GLY A 281 11.81 -28.25 0.32
CA GLY A 281 11.51 -28.43 1.74
C GLY A 281 11.76 -29.86 2.22
N VAL A 282 11.31 -30.85 1.45
CA VAL A 282 11.54 -32.28 1.76
C VAL A 282 13.04 -32.62 1.72
N VAL A 283 13.77 -32.17 0.69
CA VAL A 283 15.23 -32.36 0.60
C VAL A 283 15.94 -31.71 1.77
N THR A 284 15.60 -30.45 2.11
CA THR A 284 16.22 -29.75 3.23
C THR A 284 15.95 -30.45 4.55
N LEU A 285 14.71 -30.88 4.79
CA LEU A 285 14.36 -31.67 5.99
C LEU A 285 15.14 -32.96 6.05
N GLY A 286 15.21 -33.73 4.94
CA GLY A 286 15.97 -34.96 4.83
C GLY A 286 17.46 -34.79 5.15
N VAL A 287 18.08 -33.72 4.59
CA VAL A 287 19.48 -33.35 4.87
C VAL A 287 19.68 -33.03 6.35
N LEU A 288 18.80 -32.20 6.95
CA LEU A 288 18.89 -31.86 8.38
C LEU A 288 18.76 -33.10 9.26
N LEU A 289 17.82 -33.99 9.00
CA LEU A 289 17.65 -35.22 9.76
C LEU A 289 18.85 -36.19 9.58
N ALA A 290 19.35 -36.36 8.35
CA ALA A 290 20.52 -37.18 8.07
C ALA A 290 21.80 -36.67 8.76
N LEU A 291 22.03 -35.35 8.73
CA LEU A 291 23.14 -34.72 9.44
C LEU A 291 23.01 -34.85 10.97
N ARG A 292 21.82 -34.90 11.48
CA ARG A 292 21.59 -35.11 12.93
C ARG A 292 21.88 -36.55 13.32
N ALA A 293 21.54 -37.50 12.47
CA ALA A 293 21.76 -38.93 12.69
C ALA A 293 23.23 -39.35 12.42
N SER A 294 23.93 -38.68 11.50
CA SER A 294 25.31 -39.00 11.12
C SER A 294 26.31 -38.44 12.13
N ARG A 295 27.47 -39.16 12.25
CA ARG A 295 28.61 -38.70 13.08
C ARG A 295 29.63 -37.88 12.26
N VAL A 296 29.25 -37.42 11.07
CA VAL A 296 30.15 -36.65 10.16
C VAL A 296 30.51 -35.30 10.78
N PRO A 297 31.77 -34.85 10.66
CA PRO A 297 32.18 -33.51 11.10
C PRO A 297 31.38 -32.46 10.35
N ARG A 298 30.59 -31.66 11.07
CA ARG A 298 29.58 -30.74 10.52
C ARG A 298 30.20 -29.49 9.86
N GLN A 299 31.48 -29.23 10.04
CA GLN A 299 32.11 -27.97 9.69
C GLN A 299 32.25 -27.75 8.17
N SER A 300 32.53 -28.79 7.41
CA SER A 300 32.69 -28.69 5.96
C SER A 300 31.39 -28.54 5.14
N LEU A 301 30.26 -28.93 5.72
CA LEU A 301 28.96 -28.91 5.04
C LEU A 301 28.10 -27.69 5.40
N ASN A 302 28.51 -26.85 6.38
CA ASN A 302 27.72 -25.75 6.89
C ASN A 302 27.26 -24.75 5.80
N ILE A 303 28.15 -24.40 4.87
CA ILE A 303 27.85 -23.44 3.80
C ILE A 303 26.77 -23.99 2.88
N LEU A 304 26.92 -25.25 2.43
CA LEU A 304 25.95 -25.87 1.53
C LEU A 304 24.58 -26.06 2.17
N VAL A 305 24.54 -26.43 3.45
CA VAL A 305 23.29 -26.57 4.20
C VAL A 305 22.61 -25.22 4.39
N ASN A 306 23.36 -24.19 4.73
CA ASN A 306 22.82 -22.83 4.86
C ASN A 306 22.29 -22.31 3.52
N LEU A 307 23.01 -22.54 2.42
CA LEU A 307 22.53 -22.19 1.08
C LEU A 307 21.26 -22.95 0.73
N LEU A 308 21.16 -24.22 1.04
CA LEU A 308 19.97 -25.03 0.82
C LEU A 308 18.77 -24.49 1.63
N ILE A 309 18.97 -24.19 2.91
CA ILE A 309 17.94 -23.58 3.75
C ILE A 309 17.47 -22.24 3.17
N LEU A 310 18.43 -21.36 2.83
CA LEU A 310 18.10 -20.04 2.27
C LEU A 310 17.35 -20.17 0.94
N THR A 311 17.79 -21.08 0.06
CA THR A 311 17.09 -21.34 -1.20
C THR A 311 15.65 -21.82 -0.94
N THR A 312 15.46 -22.73 0.02
CA THR A 312 14.15 -23.28 0.35
C THR A 312 13.18 -22.19 0.82
N ILE A 313 13.61 -21.28 1.69
CA ILE A 313 12.72 -20.27 2.27
C ILE A 313 12.56 -19.02 1.37
N LEU A 314 13.53 -18.74 0.49
CA LEU A 314 13.53 -17.53 -0.35
C LEU A 314 13.06 -17.77 -1.78
N LEU A 315 13.02 -19.01 -2.27
CA LEU A 315 12.63 -19.29 -3.66
C LEU A 315 11.21 -18.75 -3.97
N GLY A 316 10.24 -19.06 -3.11
CA GLY A 316 8.86 -18.60 -3.28
C GLY A 316 8.74 -17.08 -3.37
N PRO A 317 9.12 -16.32 -2.33
CA PRO A 317 9.01 -14.86 -2.35
C PRO A 317 9.87 -14.21 -3.44
N THR A 318 11.03 -14.75 -3.77
CA THR A 318 11.88 -14.21 -4.85
C THR A 318 11.21 -14.38 -6.20
N THR A 319 10.74 -15.59 -6.53
CA THR A 319 10.03 -15.84 -7.80
C THR A 319 8.79 -14.97 -7.91
N TRP A 320 8.03 -14.83 -6.82
CA TRP A 320 6.83 -14.00 -6.75
C TRP A 320 7.13 -12.52 -7.04
N SER A 321 8.18 -11.99 -6.42
CA SER A 321 8.59 -10.59 -6.60
C SER A 321 9.18 -10.32 -7.98
N VAL A 322 10.02 -11.24 -8.49
CA VAL A 322 10.65 -11.11 -9.81
C VAL A 322 9.60 -11.16 -10.92
N ALA A 323 8.64 -12.07 -10.82
CA ALA A 323 7.57 -12.17 -11.81
C ALA A 323 6.74 -10.88 -11.91
N THR A 324 6.60 -10.12 -10.81
CA THR A 324 5.93 -8.81 -10.82
C THR A 324 6.69 -7.78 -11.64
N GLY A 325 8.03 -7.82 -11.62
CA GLY A 325 8.88 -6.87 -12.36
C GLY A 325 8.95 -7.13 -13.87
N PHE A 326 8.73 -8.38 -14.30
CA PHE A 326 8.88 -8.79 -15.70
C PHE A 326 7.57 -9.24 -16.37
N GLY A 327 6.50 -9.38 -15.60
CA GLY A 327 5.18 -9.79 -16.10
C GLY A 327 4.23 -8.63 -16.34
N PRO A 328 3.08 -8.88 -17.00
CA PRO A 328 2.00 -7.91 -17.05
C PRO A 328 1.54 -7.58 -15.63
N SER A 329 1.27 -6.30 -15.37
CA SER A 329 0.74 -5.88 -14.08
C SER A 329 -0.62 -6.54 -13.84
N HIS A 330 -0.70 -7.43 -12.85
CA HIS A 330 -1.95 -8.02 -12.39
C HIS A 330 -2.62 -7.16 -11.31
N ALA A 331 -2.31 -5.87 -11.29
CA ALA A 331 -2.85 -4.94 -10.32
C ALA A 331 -4.36 -4.76 -10.51
N PHE A 332 -5.11 -4.90 -9.43
CA PHE A 332 -6.49 -4.46 -9.38
C PHE A 332 -6.55 -2.94 -9.50
N LEU A 333 -7.43 -2.41 -10.34
CA LEU A 333 -7.56 -0.98 -10.66
C LEU A 333 -6.35 -0.35 -11.37
N GLY A 334 -5.48 -1.16 -12.01
CA GLY A 334 -4.45 -0.64 -12.88
C GLY A 334 -3.04 -0.54 -12.24
N PRO A 335 -2.05 -0.03 -12.98
CA PRO A 335 -0.64 -0.08 -12.62
C PRO A 335 -0.27 0.77 -11.39
N HIS A 336 -1.15 1.65 -10.92
CA HIS A 336 -0.92 2.46 -9.71
C HIS A 336 -1.13 1.67 -8.40
N ASN A 337 -1.71 0.46 -8.47
CA ASN A 337 -1.88 -0.45 -7.33
C ASN A 337 -1.06 -1.74 -7.52
N PRO A 338 0.29 -1.68 -7.55
CA PRO A 338 1.09 -2.86 -7.81
C PRO A 338 0.92 -3.90 -6.70
N SER A 339 0.74 -5.15 -7.11
CA SER A 339 0.77 -6.31 -6.22
C SER A 339 1.81 -7.32 -6.72
N ALA A 340 2.50 -7.99 -5.80
CA ALA A 340 3.38 -9.08 -6.15
C ALA A 340 2.56 -10.36 -6.42
N GLY A 341 2.85 -11.03 -7.54
CA GLY A 341 2.11 -12.23 -7.96
C GLY A 341 0.69 -11.94 -8.44
N PRO A 342 -0.16 -12.98 -8.55
CA PRO A 342 -1.53 -12.82 -9.02
C PRO A 342 -2.38 -12.06 -8.00
N PHE A 343 -3.28 -11.24 -8.50
CA PHE A 343 -4.29 -10.63 -7.65
C PHE A 343 -5.41 -11.63 -7.37
N VAL A 344 -5.56 -12.02 -6.13
CA VAL A 344 -6.64 -12.91 -5.70
C VAL A 344 -7.89 -12.08 -5.40
N ARG A 345 -8.88 -12.15 -6.28
CA ARG A 345 -10.16 -11.43 -6.11
C ARG A 345 -10.90 -11.92 -4.86
N PRO A 346 -11.46 -11.02 -4.05
CA PRO A 346 -12.35 -11.44 -2.97
C PRO A 346 -13.61 -12.08 -3.56
N THR A 347 -14.10 -13.14 -2.91
CA THR A 347 -15.38 -13.74 -3.27
C THR A 347 -16.51 -12.92 -2.63
N VAL A 348 -17.72 -12.98 -3.21
CA VAL A 348 -18.90 -12.31 -2.64
C VAL A 348 -19.17 -12.72 -1.18
N ARG A 349 -18.69 -13.92 -0.79
CA ARG A 349 -18.78 -14.42 0.60
C ARG A 349 -17.86 -13.68 1.57
N ASP A 350 -16.76 -13.13 1.07
CA ASP A 350 -15.75 -12.42 1.88
C ASP A 350 -16.19 -10.98 2.21
N VAL A 351 -17.31 -10.52 1.63
CA VAL A 351 -17.80 -9.15 1.80
C VAL A 351 -19.08 -9.14 2.63
N PRO A 352 -19.19 -8.24 3.63
CA PRO A 352 -20.38 -8.09 4.45
C PRO A 352 -21.64 -7.87 3.60
N GLU A 353 -22.75 -8.48 3.99
CA GLU A 353 -24.01 -8.48 3.24
C GLU A 353 -24.50 -7.06 2.87
N LYS A 354 -24.32 -6.09 3.76
CA LYS A 354 -24.66 -4.67 3.52
C LYS A 354 -23.87 -4.03 2.36
N GLN A 355 -22.71 -4.58 2.00
CA GLN A 355 -21.81 -4.05 0.98
C GLN A 355 -21.84 -4.87 -0.32
N ARG A 356 -22.51 -6.04 -0.33
CA ARG A 356 -22.61 -6.91 -1.51
C ARG A 356 -23.35 -6.25 -2.68
N GLY A 357 -24.31 -5.36 -2.42
CA GLY A 357 -25.02 -4.62 -3.46
C GLY A 357 -24.14 -3.68 -4.28
N ILE A 358 -23.02 -3.21 -3.70
CA ILE A 358 -22.05 -2.35 -4.38
C ILE A 358 -21.14 -3.19 -5.29
N LEU A 359 -20.95 -4.48 -4.99
CA LEU A 359 -20.12 -5.40 -5.75
C LEU A 359 -20.84 -6.10 -6.92
N GLY A 360 -22.15 -6.02 -6.99
CA GLY A 360 -22.94 -6.68 -8.03
C GLY A 360 -22.48 -6.41 -9.47
N PRO A 361 -22.06 -5.18 -9.81
CA PRO A 361 -21.51 -4.84 -11.12
C PRO A 361 -20.08 -5.31 -11.37
N LEU A 362 -19.34 -5.75 -10.33
CA LEU A 362 -17.91 -6.08 -10.40
C LEU A 362 -17.63 -7.54 -10.81
N GLN A 363 -18.59 -8.25 -11.40
CA GLN A 363 -18.36 -9.59 -11.93
C GLN A 363 -17.53 -9.57 -13.23
N PRO A 364 -16.56 -10.52 -13.40
CA PRO A 364 -15.68 -10.55 -14.56
C PRO A 364 -16.37 -11.08 -15.83
N PRO A 365 -15.87 -10.72 -17.03
CA PRO A 365 -14.78 -9.81 -17.31
C PRO A 365 -15.24 -8.37 -17.16
N GLY A 366 -14.78 -7.70 -16.09
CA GLY A 366 -15.28 -6.40 -15.70
C GLY A 366 -14.59 -5.24 -16.39
N PRO A 367 -15.23 -4.07 -16.33
CA PRO A 367 -14.78 -2.82 -16.95
C PRO A 367 -13.46 -2.27 -16.42
N PHE A 368 -12.88 -2.87 -15.38
CA PHE A 368 -11.63 -2.43 -14.79
C PHE A 368 -10.39 -2.70 -15.66
N ASP A 369 -10.45 -3.63 -16.62
CA ASP A 369 -9.41 -3.76 -17.64
C ASP A 369 -9.36 -2.54 -18.59
N LEU A 370 -10.42 -1.74 -18.63
CA LEU A 370 -10.55 -0.52 -19.44
C LEU A 370 -9.97 0.73 -18.75
N LEU A 371 -9.75 0.70 -17.45
CA LEU A 371 -9.02 1.75 -16.70
C LEU A 371 -7.50 1.72 -16.93
N ILE A 372 -7.00 0.87 -17.84
CA ILE A 372 -5.58 0.67 -18.14
C ILE A 372 -5.07 1.70 -19.20
N GLY A 373 -5.52 2.94 -19.10
CA GLY A 373 -4.86 4.03 -19.84
C GLY A 373 -5.02 4.03 -21.35
N ARG A 374 -5.99 3.29 -21.89
CA ARG A 374 -6.37 3.36 -23.31
C ARG A 374 -7.83 3.75 -23.45
N LEU A 375 -8.10 4.75 -24.27
CA LEU A 375 -9.46 5.11 -24.63
C LEU A 375 -10.07 4.01 -25.50
N THR A 376 -11.37 3.76 -25.31
CA THR A 376 -12.18 2.97 -26.25
C THR A 376 -12.34 3.76 -27.56
N PRO A 377 -12.66 3.10 -28.67
CA PRO A 377 -12.94 3.81 -29.93
C PRO A 377 -14.00 4.92 -29.79
N GLU A 378 -15.01 4.71 -28.95
CA GLU A 378 -16.05 5.73 -28.67
C GLU A 378 -15.47 6.92 -27.90
N GLN A 379 -14.60 6.66 -26.92
CA GLN A 379 -13.93 7.72 -26.16
C GLN A 379 -12.94 8.52 -27.04
N VAL A 380 -12.26 7.85 -27.98
CA VAL A 380 -11.44 8.53 -29.00
C VAL A 380 -12.29 9.46 -29.84
N HIS A 381 -13.42 8.98 -30.38
CA HIS A 381 -14.31 9.84 -31.17
C HIS A 381 -14.87 11.03 -30.37
N LEU A 382 -15.16 10.84 -29.08
CA LEU A 382 -15.58 11.93 -28.20
C LEU A 382 -14.48 12.95 -28.03
N LEU A 383 -13.23 12.51 -27.81
CA LEU A 383 -12.06 13.38 -27.69
C LEU A 383 -11.83 14.15 -28.98
N ASP A 384 -11.76 13.45 -30.13
CA ASP A 384 -11.58 14.05 -31.46
C ASP A 384 -12.68 15.10 -31.76
N TYR A 385 -13.93 14.80 -31.42
CA TYR A 385 -15.03 15.74 -31.55
C TYR A 385 -14.82 16.98 -30.68
N SER A 386 -14.42 16.78 -29.43
CA SER A 386 -14.22 17.88 -28.47
C SER A 386 -13.07 18.79 -28.93
N GLU A 387 -11.96 18.23 -29.36
CA GLU A 387 -10.81 18.98 -29.87
C GLU A 387 -11.14 19.73 -31.16
N ALA A 388 -11.81 19.07 -32.11
CA ALA A 388 -12.19 19.70 -33.40
C ALA A 388 -13.17 20.89 -33.23
N HIS A 389 -13.96 20.90 -32.15
CA HIS A 389 -14.97 21.92 -31.90
C HIS A 389 -14.64 22.85 -30.74
N ALA A 390 -13.43 22.73 -30.17
CA ALA A 390 -12.98 23.55 -29.04
C ALA A 390 -12.84 25.04 -29.40
N GLY A 391 -12.57 25.34 -30.65
CA GLY A 391 -12.27 26.72 -31.09
C GLY A 391 -11.01 27.24 -30.42
N ASN A 392 -11.09 28.40 -29.77
CA ASN A 392 -9.96 29.01 -29.05
C ASN A 392 -10.05 28.76 -27.51
N ALA A 393 -10.91 27.85 -27.05
CA ALA A 393 -11.02 27.56 -25.64
C ALA A 393 -9.73 26.90 -25.11
N ARG A 394 -9.24 27.37 -23.97
CA ARG A 394 -8.07 26.79 -23.28
C ARG A 394 -8.35 25.37 -22.76
N ILE A 395 -9.60 25.09 -22.41
CA ILE A 395 -10.06 23.78 -21.94
C ILE A 395 -11.04 23.25 -22.98
N ALA A 396 -10.55 22.37 -23.86
CA ALA A 396 -11.39 21.70 -24.85
C ALA A 396 -12.36 20.74 -24.17
N LEU A 397 -11.86 19.95 -23.20
CA LEU A 397 -12.63 18.95 -22.49
C LEU A 397 -12.29 18.92 -21.00
N ALA A 398 -13.29 19.12 -20.14
CA ALA A 398 -13.20 18.88 -18.71
C ALA A 398 -13.96 17.59 -18.35
N VAL A 399 -13.28 16.65 -17.68
CA VAL A 399 -13.83 15.32 -17.35
C VAL A 399 -14.17 15.27 -15.86
N GLU A 400 -15.43 14.95 -15.51
CA GLU A 400 -15.86 14.73 -14.13
C GLU A 400 -15.27 13.42 -13.56
N GLU A 401 -15.37 13.23 -12.24
CA GLU A 401 -14.90 12.05 -11.48
C GLU A 401 -13.36 11.91 -11.41
N GLY A 402 -12.63 13.00 -11.64
CA GLY A 402 -11.21 13.12 -11.27
C GLY A 402 -10.22 12.51 -12.23
N ALA A 403 -8.97 12.44 -11.77
CA ALA A 403 -7.83 11.99 -12.57
C ALA A 403 -7.94 10.54 -13.01
N LEU A 404 -8.62 9.69 -12.23
CA LEU A 404 -8.81 8.28 -12.56
C LEU A 404 -9.53 8.11 -13.91
N PHE A 405 -10.51 8.96 -14.20
CA PHE A 405 -11.29 8.91 -15.43
C PHE A 405 -10.78 9.87 -16.51
N SER A 406 -10.14 10.98 -16.14
CA SER A 406 -9.62 11.95 -17.09
C SER A 406 -8.25 11.60 -17.66
N SER A 407 -7.42 10.83 -16.93
CA SER A 407 -6.05 10.55 -17.35
C SER A 407 -5.94 9.84 -18.72
N PRO A 408 -6.81 8.91 -19.12
CA PRO A 408 -6.74 8.34 -20.47
C PRO A 408 -6.94 9.38 -21.57
N TYR A 409 -7.83 10.37 -21.35
CA TYR A 409 -8.02 11.49 -22.29
C TYR A 409 -6.81 12.42 -22.30
N GLN A 410 -6.26 12.76 -21.11
CA GLN A 410 -5.07 13.60 -20.99
C GLN A 410 -3.82 12.98 -21.65
N ILE A 411 -3.72 11.64 -21.65
CA ILE A 411 -2.62 10.93 -22.31
C ILE A 411 -2.83 10.86 -23.82
N ALA A 412 -4.08 10.76 -24.27
CA ALA A 412 -4.44 10.60 -25.69
C ALA A 412 -4.52 11.94 -26.44
N THR A 413 -4.81 13.06 -25.75
CA THR A 413 -4.84 14.39 -26.38
C THR A 413 -3.45 14.77 -26.92
N HIS A 414 -3.43 15.49 -28.03
CA HIS A 414 -2.22 16.08 -28.60
C HIS A 414 -1.94 17.51 -28.08
N HIS A 415 -2.85 18.03 -27.25
CA HIS A 415 -2.84 19.37 -26.71
C HIS A 415 -3.07 19.30 -25.19
N ASP A 416 -2.48 20.22 -24.43
CA ASP A 416 -2.68 20.30 -22.96
C ASP A 416 -4.04 20.94 -22.58
N ASP A 417 -5.10 20.58 -23.29
CA ASP A 417 -6.43 21.20 -23.23
C ASP A 417 -7.50 20.31 -22.58
N VAL A 418 -7.12 19.14 -22.06
CA VAL A 418 -8.00 18.25 -21.30
C VAL A 418 -7.67 18.32 -19.81
N ILE A 419 -8.69 18.56 -18.98
CA ILE A 419 -8.55 18.59 -17.52
C ILE A 419 -9.45 17.56 -16.82
N GLY A 420 -9.01 17.06 -15.67
CA GLY A 420 -9.85 16.33 -14.73
C GLY A 420 -10.43 17.24 -13.67
N MET A 421 -11.69 17.04 -13.31
CA MET A 421 -12.36 17.78 -12.23
C MET A 421 -12.51 16.90 -10.99
N GLY A 422 -12.23 17.46 -9.82
CA GLY A 422 -12.42 16.78 -8.54
C GLY A 422 -11.21 16.03 -8.01
N GLY A 423 -10.00 16.41 -8.41
CA GLY A 423 -8.76 15.77 -7.93
C GLY A 423 -8.60 14.33 -8.42
N TYR A 424 -8.10 13.43 -7.55
CA TYR A 424 -7.85 12.04 -7.94
C TYR A 424 -9.14 11.23 -8.11
N MET A 425 -10.04 11.29 -7.11
CA MET A 425 -11.28 10.49 -7.04
C MET A 425 -12.55 11.27 -7.41
N GLY A 426 -12.44 12.49 -7.86
CA GLY A 426 -13.60 13.31 -8.23
C GLY A 426 -14.21 14.14 -7.07
N SER A 427 -13.86 13.85 -5.83
CA SER A 427 -14.51 14.46 -4.64
C SER A 427 -13.94 15.80 -4.20
N ASP A 428 -12.79 16.22 -4.72
CA ASP A 428 -12.19 17.51 -4.35
C ASP A 428 -12.97 18.70 -4.94
N PRO A 429 -13.11 19.82 -4.22
CA PRO A 429 -13.78 21.04 -4.72
C PRO A 429 -12.87 21.85 -5.67
N ALA A 430 -12.31 21.20 -6.67
CA ALA A 430 -11.42 21.77 -7.67
C ALA A 430 -11.76 21.23 -9.08
N PRO A 431 -12.21 22.10 -10.02
CA PRO A 431 -12.47 23.51 -9.85
C PRO A 431 -13.69 23.81 -8.96
N THR A 432 -13.72 25.01 -8.38
CA THR A 432 -14.90 25.51 -7.70
C THR A 432 -15.98 25.88 -8.70
N ILE A 433 -17.23 26.02 -8.25
CA ILE A 433 -18.34 26.47 -9.10
C ILE A 433 -18.08 27.86 -9.69
N ASP A 434 -17.48 28.76 -8.90
CA ASP A 434 -17.13 30.12 -9.35
C ASP A 434 -16.04 30.10 -10.43
N GLN A 435 -15.08 29.17 -10.33
CA GLN A 435 -14.07 28.96 -11.38
C GLN A 435 -14.70 28.42 -12.66
N LEU A 436 -15.61 27.46 -12.59
CA LEU A 436 -16.34 26.95 -13.77
C LEU A 436 -17.18 28.07 -14.42
N ALA A 437 -17.86 28.88 -13.63
CA ALA A 437 -18.61 30.02 -14.13
C ALA A 437 -17.71 31.05 -14.81
N THR A 438 -16.56 31.33 -14.21
CA THR A 438 -15.55 32.24 -14.79
C THR A 438 -15.01 31.71 -16.10
N TRP A 439 -14.57 30.45 -16.17
CA TRP A 439 -14.06 29.86 -17.40
C TRP A 439 -15.10 29.85 -18.52
N LYS A 440 -16.36 29.57 -18.19
CA LYS A 440 -17.46 29.66 -19.16
C LYS A 440 -17.65 31.08 -19.69
N THR A 441 -17.72 32.07 -18.81
CA THR A 441 -17.96 33.49 -19.21
C THR A 441 -16.79 34.08 -20.01
N GLN A 442 -15.57 33.59 -19.76
CA GLN A 442 -14.37 33.98 -20.50
C GLN A 442 -14.17 33.20 -21.81
N GLY A 443 -15.02 32.20 -22.10
CA GLY A 443 -14.87 31.34 -23.26
C GLY A 443 -13.68 30.37 -23.17
N GLU A 444 -13.16 30.14 -21.94
CA GLU A 444 -12.04 29.25 -21.71
C GLU A 444 -12.45 27.77 -21.62
N LEU A 445 -13.71 27.46 -21.27
CA LEU A 445 -14.25 26.12 -21.15
C LEU A 445 -15.21 25.81 -22.28
N ARG A 446 -14.91 24.80 -23.08
CA ARG A 446 -15.78 24.41 -24.19
C ARG A 446 -16.68 23.23 -23.85
N PHE A 447 -16.12 22.07 -23.57
CA PHE A 447 -16.91 20.86 -23.29
C PHE A 447 -16.68 20.33 -21.90
N VAL A 448 -17.73 19.71 -21.33
CA VAL A 448 -17.68 18.98 -20.08
C VAL A 448 -18.29 17.61 -20.27
N LEU A 449 -17.50 16.57 -19.95
CA LEU A 449 -17.98 15.19 -19.84
C LEU A 449 -18.46 14.94 -18.43
N SER A 450 -19.75 14.69 -18.24
CA SER A 450 -20.35 14.55 -16.93
C SER A 450 -21.56 13.59 -16.98
N ASN A 451 -22.11 13.27 -15.83
CA ASN A 451 -23.23 12.34 -15.68
C ASN A 451 -24.47 12.75 -16.51
N ALA A 452 -24.99 11.80 -17.31
CA ALA A 452 -26.17 12.01 -18.14
C ALA A 452 -27.47 12.11 -17.33
N PRO A 453 -28.44 12.95 -17.75
CA PRO A 453 -29.77 13.00 -17.12
C PRO A 453 -30.56 11.68 -17.26
N SER A 454 -30.27 10.91 -18.33
CA SER A 454 -30.97 9.68 -18.68
C SER A 454 -30.51 8.45 -17.88
N SER A 455 -29.53 8.57 -16.99
CA SER A 455 -29.03 7.45 -16.18
C SER A 455 -30.01 6.93 -15.12
N GLY A 456 -31.22 7.53 -15.03
CA GLY A 456 -32.21 7.18 -14.01
C GLY A 456 -31.79 7.51 -12.56
N LYS A 457 -30.58 7.98 -12.37
CA LYS A 457 -30.08 8.39 -11.07
C LYS A 457 -30.46 9.85 -10.81
N ASN A 458 -31.26 10.06 -9.79
CA ASN A 458 -31.53 11.42 -9.29
C ASN A 458 -30.22 12.05 -8.80
N VAL A 459 -30.14 13.38 -8.84
CA VAL A 459 -28.98 14.13 -8.28
C VAL A 459 -28.73 13.76 -6.80
N SER A 460 -29.78 13.35 -6.08
CA SER A 460 -29.68 12.82 -4.71
C SER A 460 -28.91 11.49 -4.60
N ASP A 461 -28.81 10.71 -5.67
CA ASP A 461 -28.04 9.46 -5.70
C ASP A 461 -26.56 9.75 -5.98
N LEU A 462 -26.27 10.85 -6.67
CA LEU A 462 -24.90 11.35 -6.85
C LEU A 462 -24.28 11.86 -5.53
N ASP A 463 -25.09 12.43 -4.63
CA ASP A 463 -24.64 12.78 -3.27
C ASP A 463 -24.15 11.56 -2.49
N LYS A 464 -24.67 10.36 -2.81
CA LYS A 464 -24.27 9.10 -2.15
C LYS A 464 -23.04 8.45 -2.78
N LEU A 465 -22.76 8.73 -4.06
CA LEU A 465 -21.67 8.10 -4.82
C LEU A 465 -20.41 8.95 -4.86
N GLY A 466 -20.51 10.26 -5.03
CA GLY A 466 -19.38 11.17 -5.18
C GLY A 466 -19.41 12.36 -4.21
N GLY A 467 -20.34 12.34 -3.26
CA GLY A 467 -20.50 13.41 -2.27
C GLY A 467 -21.13 14.71 -2.80
N PRO A 468 -21.38 15.69 -1.92
CA PRO A 468 -22.10 16.91 -2.23
C PRO A 468 -21.41 17.80 -3.27
N VAL A 469 -20.08 17.70 -3.37
CA VAL A 469 -19.27 18.50 -4.30
C VAL A 469 -19.50 18.07 -5.75
N VAL A 470 -19.48 16.75 -6.01
CA VAL A 470 -19.78 16.19 -7.34
C VAL A 470 -21.20 16.57 -7.75
N ALA A 471 -22.17 16.39 -6.86
CA ALA A 471 -23.55 16.73 -7.13
C ALA A 471 -23.75 18.24 -7.43
N GLN A 472 -22.99 19.13 -6.81
CA GLN A 472 -23.00 20.56 -7.12
C GLN A 472 -22.46 20.86 -8.52
N ARG A 473 -21.31 20.25 -8.90
CA ARG A 473 -20.75 20.43 -10.25
C ARG A 473 -21.67 19.88 -11.33
N VAL A 474 -22.19 18.66 -11.15
CA VAL A 474 -23.14 18.05 -12.10
C VAL A 474 -24.41 18.90 -12.26
N ARG A 475 -24.97 19.44 -11.17
CA ARG A 475 -26.10 20.37 -11.22
C ARG A 475 -25.75 21.62 -12.02
N TRP A 476 -24.60 22.23 -11.73
CA TRP A 476 -24.15 23.42 -12.42
C TRP A 476 -24.00 23.19 -13.94
N VAL A 477 -23.33 22.10 -14.32
CA VAL A 477 -23.16 21.71 -15.75
C VAL A 477 -24.52 21.55 -16.43
N ARG A 478 -25.44 20.79 -15.81
CA ARG A 478 -26.78 20.56 -16.38
C ARG A 478 -27.64 21.82 -16.54
N THR A 479 -27.41 22.85 -15.71
CA THR A 479 -28.16 24.09 -15.76
C THR A 479 -27.55 25.15 -16.64
N HIS A 480 -26.24 25.12 -16.86
CA HIS A 480 -25.52 26.18 -17.57
C HIS A 480 -24.94 25.75 -18.93
N CYS A 481 -24.91 24.44 -19.23
CA CYS A 481 -24.37 23.93 -20.48
C CYS A 481 -25.45 23.14 -21.26
N ARG A 482 -25.28 23.03 -22.56
CA ARG A 482 -26.23 22.32 -23.44
C ARG A 482 -25.73 20.89 -23.67
N ILE A 483 -26.62 19.91 -23.54
CA ILE A 483 -26.27 18.54 -23.88
C ILE A 483 -26.01 18.38 -25.38
N VAL A 484 -24.90 17.76 -25.72
CA VAL A 484 -24.56 17.40 -27.11
C VAL A 484 -25.22 16.06 -27.43
N PRO A 485 -25.98 15.95 -28.54
CA PRO A 485 -26.59 14.68 -28.94
C PRO A 485 -25.56 13.58 -29.12
N ARG A 486 -25.82 12.42 -28.56
CA ARG A 486 -24.88 11.27 -28.64
C ARG A 486 -24.54 10.85 -30.06
N SER A 487 -25.49 10.97 -31.00
CA SER A 487 -25.29 10.66 -32.42
C SER A 487 -24.19 11.46 -33.10
N VAL A 488 -23.74 12.55 -32.48
CA VAL A 488 -22.71 13.44 -33.05
C VAL A 488 -21.30 12.96 -32.74
N TYR A 489 -21.12 12.33 -31.59
CA TYR A 489 -19.80 11.87 -31.10
C TYR A 489 -19.71 10.36 -30.83
N ARG A 490 -20.79 9.60 -31.08
CA ARG A 490 -20.87 8.15 -30.89
C ARG A 490 -21.09 7.43 -32.22
N ASN A 491 -20.35 6.35 -32.43
CA ASN A 491 -20.57 5.51 -33.57
C ASN A 491 -21.67 4.49 -33.24
N GLU A 492 -22.83 4.53 -33.91
CA GLU A 492 -24.00 3.69 -33.64
C GLU A 492 -23.76 2.17 -33.81
N SER A 493 -22.66 1.78 -34.47
CA SER A 493 -22.29 0.38 -34.71
C SER A 493 -21.43 -0.26 -33.60
N ALA A 494 -21.01 0.49 -32.58
CA ALA A 494 -20.27 -0.09 -31.49
C ALA A 494 -21.22 -0.82 -30.52
N PRO A 495 -20.94 -2.09 -30.14
CA PRO A 495 -21.75 -2.77 -29.14
C PRO A 495 -21.76 -1.95 -27.86
N SER A 496 -22.93 -1.81 -27.24
CA SER A 496 -23.09 -1.16 -25.94
C SER A 496 -22.13 -1.82 -24.96
N GLY A 497 -21.00 -1.18 -24.72
CA GLY A 497 -19.97 -1.69 -23.83
C GLY A 497 -20.41 -1.57 -22.37
N VAL A 498 -19.72 -2.23 -21.49
CA VAL A 498 -19.96 -2.23 -20.04
C VAL A 498 -19.94 -0.81 -19.43
N PHE A 499 -19.41 0.19 -20.13
CA PHE A 499 -19.48 1.61 -19.78
C PHE A 499 -20.87 2.21 -19.80
N ASP A 500 -21.83 1.62 -20.48
CA ASP A 500 -23.23 2.07 -20.40
C ASP A 500 -23.83 1.93 -18.99
N THR A 501 -23.22 1.12 -18.14
CA THR A 501 -23.66 0.89 -16.75
C THR A 501 -22.89 1.68 -15.70
N LEU A 502 -21.75 2.29 -16.03
CA LEU A 502 -20.88 3.02 -15.08
C LEU A 502 -20.86 4.55 -15.23
N THR A 503 -21.84 5.12 -15.92
CA THR A 503 -22.37 6.41 -15.51
C THR A 503 -21.73 7.72 -15.89
N LEU A 504 -20.71 7.78 -16.69
CA LEU A 504 -20.22 9.05 -17.24
C LEU A 504 -20.70 9.20 -18.67
N GLU A 505 -21.81 9.94 -18.98
CA GLU A 505 -22.22 9.66 -20.35
C GLU A 505 -22.99 10.70 -21.07
N ALA A 506 -22.76 11.95 -20.74
CA ALA A 506 -23.17 13.04 -21.58
C ALA A 506 -22.06 14.05 -21.76
N LEU A 507 -21.82 14.41 -23.00
CA LEU A 507 -21.00 15.55 -23.34
C LEU A 507 -21.89 16.79 -23.29
N TYR A 508 -21.43 17.84 -22.63
CA TYR A 508 -22.10 19.12 -22.53
C TYR A 508 -21.27 20.20 -23.20
N ASP A 509 -21.90 21.03 -24.03
CA ASP A 509 -21.32 22.21 -24.61
C ASP A 509 -21.59 23.41 -23.69
N CYS A 510 -20.55 24.02 -23.17
CA CYS A 510 -20.58 25.15 -22.26
C CYS A 510 -20.18 26.48 -22.93
N GLY A 511 -19.77 26.45 -24.20
CA GLY A 511 -19.37 27.62 -24.97
C GLY A 511 -20.53 28.45 -25.50
#